data_1b7f63768b7acd737f5e753e999d8d1e
#
_entry.id   1b7f63768b7acd737f5e753e999d8d1e
#
_cell.length_a   1.000
_cell.length_b   1.000
_cell.length_c   1.000
_cell.angle_alpha   90.00
_cell.angle_beta   90.00
_cell.angle_gamma   90.00
#
_symmetry.space_group_name_H-M   'P 1'
#
loop_
_entity.id
_entity.type
_entity.pdbx_description
1 polymer ?
#
loop_
_entity_poly.entity_id
_entity_poly.type
_entity_poly.pdbx_seq_one_letter_code
_entity_poly.pdbx_strand_id
1 'polypeptide(L)'
;PETISYSSNNLPQINLSQDSAVQKFKSLYTHAVVKSITLSLSKDIYVYDIVGYDDRKDCTIQVDATNNKILGQSTQVLDYDYEKDASLNLKKTISRQEANEIALKEFSRGTPISWELTDDNNHSIWKVKMIHGEHKHTVKINARTKAVI
;
A
#
# COMPACT_ATOMS: atom_id res chain seq x y z
N PRO A 1 18.33 -23.13 0.28
CA PRO A 1 17.84 -21.76 0.37
C PRO A 1 17.68 -21.37 1.82
N GLU A 2 18.17 -20.20 2.15
CA GLU A 2 18.03 -19.70 3.51
C GLU A 2 16.58 -19.35 3.79
N THR A 3 16.07 -19.87 4.91
CA THR A 3 14.75 -19.47 5.39
C THR A 3 14.89 -18.12 6.06
N ILE A 4 14.29 -17.09 5.48
CA ILE A 4 14.31 -15.76 6.08
C ILE A 4 13.25 -15.74 7.17
N SER A 5 13.70 -15.65 8.43
CA SER A 5 12.79 -15.48 9.55
C SER A 5 12.63 -13.99 9.82
N TYR A 6 11.40 -13.50 9.69
CA TYR A 6 11.08 -12.11 10.04
C TYR A 6 10.67 -12.06 11.51
N SER A 7 11.45 -11.37 12.33
CA SER A 7 11.02 -11.03 13.67
C SER A 7 10.78 -9.53 13.73
N SER A 8 9.86 -9.09 14.59
CA SER A 8 9.55 -7.67 14.75
C SER A 8 10.76 -6.82 15.13
N ASN A 9 11.78 -7.45 15.76
CA ASN A 9 12.98 -6.74 16.20
C ASN A 9 13.98 -6.46 15.08
N ASN A 10 13.86 -7.17 13.95
CA ASN A 10 14.78 -7.05 12.82
C ASN A 10 14.16 -6.29 11.64
N LEU A 11 12.96 -5.77 11.80
CA LEU A 11 12.30 -5.04 10.73
C LEU A 11 12.69 -3.56 10.78
N PRO A 12 12.89 -2.93 9.62
CA PRO A 12 13.14 -1.50 9.58
C PRO A 12 11.89 -0.73 10.06
N GLN A 13 12.09 0.51 10.47
CA GLN A 13 10.99 1.34 10.92
C GLN A 13 10.24 1.97 9.75
N ILE A 14 8.94 2.12 9.93
CA ILE A 14 8.10 2.86 8.99
C ILE A 14 7.95 4.26 9.57
N ASN A 15 8.70 5.22 9.00
CA ASN A 15 8.71 6.61 9.46
C ASN A 15 7.80 7.51 8.63
N LEU A 16 7.49 7.11 7.41
CA LEU A 16 6.64 7.87 6.51
C LEU A 16 5.20 7.38 6.62
N SER A 17 4.28 8.28 6.95
CA SER A 17 2.87 7.94 7.00
C SER A 17 2.30 7.79 5.58
N GLN A 18 1.16 7.11 5.50
CA GLN A 18 0.42 6.98 4.24
C GLN A 18 0.08 8.36 3.66
N ASP A 19 -0.40 9.28 4.50
CA ASP A 19 -0.78 10.63 4.04
C ASP A 19 0.42 11.38 3.47
N SER A 20 1.57 11.29 4.12
CA SER A 20 2.78 11.93 3.63
C SER A 20 3.27 11.32 2.32
N ALA A 21 3.15 10.02 2.16
CA ALA A 21 3.49 9.35 0.90
C ALA A 21 2.57 9.79 -0.24
N VAL A 22 1.27 9.86 0.03
CA VAL A 22 0.27 10.35 -0.94
C VAL A 22 0.55 11.81 -1.30
N GLN A 23 0.96 12.63 -0.35
CA GLN A 23 1.31 14.02 -0.61
C GLN A 23 2.51 14.15 -1.55
N LYS A 24 3.51 13.29 -1.39
CA LYS A 24 4.64 13.24 -2.31
C LYS A 24 4.19 12.88 -3.72
N PHE A 25 3.31 11.91 -3.86
CA PHE A 25 2.73 11.53 -5.13
C PHE A 25 1.99 12.70 -5.78
N LYS A 26 1.13 13.37 -5.03
CA LYS A 26 0.35 14.50 -5.55
C LYS A 26 1.19 15.74 -5.83
N SER A 27 2.33 15.89 -5.17
CA SER A 27 3.26 16.98 -5.48
C SER A 27 3.94 16.80 -6.84
N LEU A 28 4.20 15.56 -7.23
CA LEU A 28 4.79 15.25 -8.53
C LEU A 28 3.74 15.21 -9.65
N TYR A 29 2.55 14.74 -9.33
CA TYR A 29 1.47 14.52 -10.29
C TYR A 29 0.22 15.25 -9.82
N THR A 30 0.21 16.57 -10.01
CA THR A 30 -0.76 17.47 -9.37
C THR A 30 -2.23 17.20 -9.72
N HIS A 31 -2.49 16.61 -10.90
CA HIS A 31 -3.84 16.31 -11.35
C HIS A 31 -4.18 14.83 -11.29
N ALA A 32 -3.27 14.03 -10.76
CA ALA A 32 -3.48 12.59 -10.70
C ALA A 32 -4.36 12.21 -9.51
N VAL A 33 -5.17 11.17 -9.73
CA VAL A 33 -5.91 10.50 -8.67
C VAL A 33 -5.19 9.21 -8.30
N VAL A 34 -5.36 8.76 -7.07
CA VAL A 34 -4.71 7.54 -6.58
C VAL A 34 -5.59 6.34 -6.86
N LYS A 35 -5.01 5.33 -7.46
CA LYS A 35 -5.65 4.06 -7.81
C LYS A 35 -5.32 2.97 -6.80
N SER A 36 -4.08 2.91 -6.33
CA SER A 36 -3.64 1.93 -5.34
C SER A 36 -2.49 2.45 -4.50
N ILE A 37 -2.41 1.95 -3.28
CA ILE A 37 -1.31 2.22 -2.35
C ILE A 37 -0.85 0.89 -1.79
N THR A 38 0.45 0.60 -1.91
CA THR A 38 1.04 -0.58 -1.31
C THR A 38 2.23 -0.15 -0.46
N LEU A 39 2.28 -0.63 0.77
CA LEU A 39 3.50 -0.58 1.59
C LEU A 39 3.96 -2.01 1.77
N SER A 40 5.19 -2.31 1.37
CA SER A 40 5.70 -3.67 1.46
C SER A 40 7.17 -3.68 1.85
N LEU A 41 7.56 -4.77 2.50
CA LEU A 41 8.95 -5.03 2.83
C LEU A 41 9.65 -5.56 1.57
N SER A 42 10.62 -4.80 1.09
CA SER A 42 11.43 -5.15 -0.08
C SER A 42 12.87 -5.25 0.36
N LYS A 43 13.39 -6.48 0.46
CA LYS A 43 14.71 -6.76 1.04
C LYS A 43 14.75 -6.22 2.47
N ASP A 44 15.49 -5.16 2.73
CA ASP A 44 15.71 -4.65 4.08
C ASP A 44 14.99 -3.32 4.34
N ILE A 45 14.11 -2.88 3.43
CA ILE A 45 13.40 -1.61 3.58
C ILE A 45 11.91 -1.79 3.30
N TYR A 46 11.11 -0.92 3.92
CA TYR A 46 9.70 -0.76 3.54
C TYR A 46 9.59 0.28 2.44
N VAL A 47 8.84 -0.06 1.40
CA VAL A 47 8.66 0.79 0.23
C VAL A 47 7.17 1.03 0.02
N TYR A 48 6.80 2.31 -0.11
CA TYR A 48 5.49 2.69 -0.63
C TYR A 48 5.54 2.66 -2.15
N ASP A 49 4.57 1.98 -2.74
CA ASP A 49 4.25 2.03 -4.15
C ASP A 49 2.90 2.71 -4.29
N ILE A 50 2.86 3.86 -4.93
CA ILE A 50 1.60 4.58 -5.16
C ILE A 50 1.41 4.69 -6.66
N VAL A 51 0.26 4.20 -7.12
CA VAL A 51 -0.11 4.19 -8.52
C VAL A 51 -1.38 4.99 -8.70
N GLY A 52 -1.41 5.77 -9.75
CA GLY A 52 -2.58 6.56 -10.10
C GLY A 52 -2.57 6.95 -11.57
N TYR A 53 -3.40 7.90 -11.92
CA TYR A 53 -3.50 8.39 -13.29
C TYR A 53 -4.07 9.80 -13.33
N ASP A 54 -3.73 10.51 -14.38
CA ASP A 54 -4.41 11.75 -14.75
C ASP A 54 -5.10 11.56 -16.11
N ASP A 55 -5.47 12.64 -16.77
CA ASP A 55 -6.21 12.56 -18.05
C ASP A 55 -5.38 11.97 -19.20
N ARG A 56 -4.06 11.93 -19.05
CA ARG A 56 -3.16 11.59 -20.17
C ARG A 56 -2.23 10.42 -19.87
N LYS A 57 -1.96 10.14 -18.60
CA LYS A 57 -0.90 9.19 -18.26
C LYS A 57 -1.16 8.46 -16.96
N ASP A 58 -0.64 7.25 -16.88
CA ASP A 58 -0.43 6.55 -15.63
C ASP A 58 0.78 7.13 -14.91
N CYS A 59 0.70 7.19 -13.59
CA CYS A 59 1.73 7.77 -12.74
C CYS A 59 2.07 6.79 -11.62
N THR A 60 3.36 6.63 -11.35
CA THR A 60 3.82 5.76 -10.28
C THR A 60 4.95 6.43 -9.50
N ILE A 61 4.97 6.23 -8.19
CA ILE A 61 6.05 6.65 -7.33
C ILE A 61 6.40 5.53 -6.35
N GLN A 62 7.68 5.35 -6.09
CA GLN A 62 8.19 4.47 -5.05
C GLN A 62 8.96 5.29 -4.04
N VAL A 63 8.64 5.13 -2.76
CA VAL A 63 9.25 5.91 -1.68
C VAL A 63 9.75 4.99 -0.59
N ASP A 64 11.00 5.19 -0.17
CA ASP A 64 11.55 4.53 1.01
C ASP A 64 10.83 5.06 2.25
N ALA A 65 10.09 4.19 2.92
CA ALA A 65 9.26 4.57 4.06
C ALA A 65 10.07 4.82 5.33
N THR A 66 11.34 4.43 5.37
CA THR A 66 12.24 4.67 6.49
C THR A 66 12.96 6.00 6.35
N ASN A 67 13.56 6.24 5.18
CA ASN A 67 14.41 7.41 4.92
C ASN A 67 13.71 8.53 4.17
N ASN A 68 12.47 8.33 3.77
CA ASN A 68 11.68 9.37 3.11
C ASN A 68 12.16 9.74 1.71
N LYS A 69 12.98 8.91 1.10
CA LYS A 69 13.57 9.19 -0.22
C LYS A 69 12.70 8.59 -1.33
N ILE A 70 12.56 9.34 -2.41
CA ILE A 70 11.94 8.82 -3.62
C ILE A 70 12.94 7.88 -4.30
N LEU A 71 12.56 6.61 -4.44
CA LEU A 71 13.39 5.59 -5.05
C LEU A 71 13.17 5.49 -6.56
N GLY A 72 11.98 5.85 -7.01
CA GLY A 72 11.64 5.80 -8.41
C GLY A 72 10.37 6.55 -8.69
N GLN A 73 10.23 6.98 -9.94
CA GLN A 73 9.02 7.62 -10.44
C GLN A 73 8.93 7.32 -11.93
N SER A 74 7.71 7.06 -12.41
CA SER A 74 7.52 6.77 -13.82
C SER A 74 6.15 7.22 -14.27
N THR A 75 6.07 7.53 -15.56
CA THR A 75 4.80 7.83 -16.22
C THR A 75 4.72 7.06 -17.52
N GLN A 76 3.51 6.70 -17.91
CA GLN A 76 3.24 6.07 -19.19
C GLN A 76 2.01 6.71 -19.79
N VAL A 77 2.12 7.16 -21.03
CA VAL A 77 1.00 7.78 -21.72
C VAL A 77 -0.11 6.75 -21.91
N LEU A 78 -1.33 7.14 -21.59
CA LEU A 78 -2.51 6.29 -21.75
C LEU A 78 -2.87 6.16 -23.22
N ASP A 79 -3.34 4.97 -23.59
CA ASP A 79 -3.89 4.75 -24.93
C ASP A 79 -5.19 5.53 -25.11
N TYR A 80 -5.48 5.87 -26.34
CA TYR A 80 -6.66 6.65 -26.72
C TYR A 80 -7.98 6.07 -26.17
N ASP A 81 -8.09 4.76 -26.15
CA ASP A 81 -9.29 4.03 -25.71
C ASP A 81 -9.15 3.44 -24.31
N TYR A 82 -8.21 3.95 -23.51
CA TYR A 82 -7.98 3.44 -22.17
C TYR A 82 -9.19 3.68 -21.26
N GLU A 83 -9.68 2.61 -20.66
CA GLU A 83 -10.68 2.71 -19.60
C GLU A 83 -9.98 2.88 -18.27
N LYS A 84 -10.31 3.98 -17.58
CA LYS A 84 -9.69 4.29 -16.30
C LYS A 84 -10.30 3.43 -15.20
N ASP A 85 -9.44 2.84 -14.39
CA ASP A 85 -9.86 2.14 -13.18
C ASP A 85 -10.48 3.12 -12.18
N ALA A 86 -11.26 2.59 -11.24
CA ALA A 86 -11.83 3.40 -10.18
C ALA A 86 -10.71 3.94 -9.28
N SER A 87 -10.79 5.21 -8.93
CA SER A 87 -9.87 5.83 -7.99
C SER A 87 -10.31 5.60 -6.54
N LEU A 88 -9.35 5.61 -5.63
CA LEU A 88 -9.62 5.50 -4.20
C LEU A 88 -10.15 6.83 -3.65
N ASN A 89 -11.14 6.75 -2.78
CA ASN A 89 -11.56 7.89 -1.97
C ASN A 89 -10.89 7.80 -0.60
N LEU A 90 -9.71 8.41 -0.49
CA LEU A 90 -8.88 8.28 0.70
C LEU A 90 -9.49 8.96 1.94
N LYS A 91 -10.47 9.85 1.75
CA LYS A 91 -11.18 10.47 2.88
C LYS A 91 -12.18 9.52 3.53
N LYS A 92 -12.59 8.47 2.83
CA LYS A 92 -13.59 7.51 3.29
C LYS A 92 -13.01 6.13 3.59
N THR A 93 -11.71 5.99 3.53
CA THR A 93 -11.04 4.70 3.81
C THR A 93 -10.22 4.81 5.09
N ILE A 94 -10.14 3.70 5.81
CA ILE A 94 -9.29 3.63 7.00
C ILE A 94 -7.83 3.69 6.59
N SER A 95 -7.00 4.13 7.52
CA SER A 95 -5.55 4.24 7.31
C SER A 95 -4.89 2.86 7.32
N ARG A 96 -3.65 2.80 6.82
CA ARG A 96 -2.83 1.60 6.92
C ARG A 96 -2.66 1.16 8.37
N GLN A 97 -2.49 2.11 9.31
CA GLN A 97 -2.33 1.80 10.72
C GLN A 97 -3.57 1.14 11.30
N GLU A 98 -4.76 1.62 10.96
CA GLU A 98 -6.00 0.99 11.40
C GLU A 98 -6.15 -0.41 10.80
N ALA A 99 -5.83 -0.56 9.52
CA ALA A 99 -5.86 -1.87 8.85
C ALA A 99 -4.89 -2.85 9.53
N ASN A 100 -3.72 -2.37 9.91
CA ASN A 100 -2.73 -3.16 10.64
C ASN A 100 -3.27 -3.65 11.98
N GLU A 101 -3.92 -2.77 12.75
CA GLU A 101 -4.51 -3.13 14.03
C GLU A 101 -5.60 -4.19 13.89
N ILE A 102 -6.46 -4.05 12.89
CA ILE A 102 -7.52 -5.00 12.61
C ILE A 102 -6.93 -6.36 12.23
N ALA A 103 -5.92 -6.37 11.37
CA ALA A 103 -5.26 -7.60 10.94
C ALA A 103 -4.59 -8.31 12.10
N LEU A 104 -3.95 -7.57 13.01
CA LEU A 104 -3.31 -8.17 14.20
C LEU A 104 -4.31 -8.71 15.19
N LYS A 105 -5.51 -8.14 15.29
CA LYS A 105 -6.59 -8.72 16.10
C LYS A 105 -7.10 -10.02 15.49
N GLU A 106 -7.19 -10.07 14.17
CA GLU A 106 -7.66 -11.26 13.47
C GLU A 106 -6.62 -12.39 13.50
N PHE A 107 -5.35 -12.03 13.40
CA PHE A 107 -4.24 -13.00 13.41
C PHE A 107 -3.06 -12.44 14.19
N SER A 108 -3.13 -12.58 15.53
CA SER A 108 -2.17 -11.97 16.46
C SER A 108 -0.78 -12.60 16.40
N ARG A 109 -0.65 -13.80 15.85
CA ARG A 109 0.63 -14.50 15.73
C ARG A 109 1.47 -14.06 14.53
N GLY A 110 0.85 -13.36 13.59
CA GLY A 110 1.50 -12.97 12.35
C GLY A 110 2.29 -11.68 12.48
N THR A 111 3.31 -11.53 11.65
CA THR A 111 4.05 -10.28 11.49
C THR A 111 3.66 -9.68 10.15
N PRO A 112 3.02 -8.50 10.15
CA PRO A 112 2.65 -7.85 8.90
C PRO A 112 3.87 -7.44 8.08
N ILE A 113 3.86 -7.73 6.80
CA ILE A 113 4.95 -7.39 5.88
C ILE A 113 4.48 -6.62 4.65
N SER A 114 3.19 -6.59 4.39
CA SER A 114 2.65 -5.86 3.24
C SER A 114 1.23 -5.41 3.52
N TRP A 115 0.93 -4.19 3.12
CA TRP A 115 -0.42 -3.60 3.21
C TRP A 115 -0.75 -3.02 1.83
N GLU A 116 -1.82 -3.48 1.23
CA GLU A 116 -2.24 -3.02 -0.09
C GLU A 116 -3.68 -2.51 -0.05
N LEU A 117 -3.88 -1.27 -0.47
CA LEU A 117 -5.21 -0.68 -0.62
C LEU A 117 -5.54 -0.55 -2.10
N THR A 118 -6.59 -1.24 -2.51
CA THR A 118 -7.08 -1.20 -3.90
C THR A 118 -8.60 -1.10 -3.91
N ASP A 119 -9.14 -0.69 -5.05
CA ASP A 119 -10.58 -0.79 -5.30
C ASP A 119 -10.85 -2.09 -6.06
N ASP A 120 -11.79 -2.87 -5.56
CA ASP A 120 -12.22 -4.12 -6.18
C ASP A 120 -13.75 -4.08 -6.33
N ASN A 121 -14.23 -3.97 -7.55
CA ASN A 121 -15.67 -3.88 -7.86
C ASN A 121 -16.40 -2.81 -7.05
N ASN A 122 -15.84 -1.60 -7.00
CA ASN A 122 -16.33 -0.45 -6.23
C ASN A 122 -16.26 -0.62 -4.72
N HIS A 123 -15.49 -1.60 -4.25
CA HIS A 123 -15.20 -1.79 -2.83
C HIS A 123 -13.71 -1.56 -2.59
N SER A 124 -13.40 -0.58 -1.73
CA SER A 124 -12.01 -0.37 -1.31
C SER A 124 -11.64 -1.42 -0.27
N ILE A 125 -10.56 -2.14 -0.53
CA ILE A 125 -10.13 -3.27 0.29
C ILE A 125 -8.67 -3.12 0.66
N TRP A 126 -8.38 -3.29 1.95
CA TRP A 126 -7.04 -3.51 2.46
C TRP A 126 -6.72 -4.99 2.46
N LYS A 127 -5.58 -5.36 1.91
CA LYS A 127 -5.01 -6.70 2.03
C LYS A 127 -3.74 -6.60 2.85
N VAL A 128 -3.74 -7.24 4.01
CA VAL A 128 -2.58 -7.25 4.89
C VAL A 128 -1.97 -8.64 4.85
N LYS A 129 -0.76 -8.74 4.32
CA LYS A 129 -0.01 -9.99 4.26
C LYS A 129 0.84 -10.11 5.51
N MET A 130 0.73 -11.27 6.16
CA MET A 130 1.44 -11.56 7.40
C MET A 130 2.24 -12.84 7.26
N ILE A 131 3.33 -12.92 8.01
CA ILE A 131 4.16 -14.11 8.08
C ILE A 131 4.11 -14.66 9.49
N HIS A 132 3.96 -15.99 9.60
CA HIS A 132 4.10 -16.72 10.84
C HIS A 132 4.97 -17.96 10.57
N GLY A 133 6.23 -17.91 10.98
CA GLY A 133 7.20 -18.93 10.60
C GLY A 133 7.39 -18.97 9.08
N GLU A 134 7.12 -20.11 8.47
CA GLU A 134 7.19 -20.28 7.02
C GLU A 134 5.84 -20.07 6.32
N HIS A 135 4.79 -19.77 7.09
CA HIS A 135 3.44 -19.63 6.56
C HIS A 135 3.11 -18.19 6.27
N LYS A 136 2.43 -17.97 5.15
CA LYS A 136 1.90 -16.66 4.77
C LYS A 136 0.39 -16.66 5.00
N HIS A 137 -0.11 -15.58 5.55
CA HIS A 137 -1.53 -15.39 5.80
C HIS A 137 -1.94 -13.99 5.34
N THR A 138 -3.06 -13.89 4.64
CA THR A 138 -3.58 -12.60 4.18
C THR A 138 -4.90 -12.32 4.86
N VAL A 139 -4.99 -11.17 5.50
CA VAL A 139 -6.25 -10.66 6.07
C VAL A 139 -6.79 -9.60 5.12
N LYS A 140 -8.03 -9.78 4.68
CA LYS A 140 -8.73 -8.81 3.84
C LYS A 140 -9.72 -8.04 4.67
N ILE A 141 -9.71 -6.73 4.52
CA ILE A 141 -10.52 -5.82 5.32
C ILE A 141 -11.24 -4.86 4.40
N ASN A 142 -12.55 -4.71 4.59
CA ASN A 142 -13.28 -3.65 3.93
C ASN A 142 -12.79 -2.31 4.46
N ALA A 143 -12.22 -1.49 3.60
CA ALA A 143 -11.56 -0.26 3.99
C ALA A 143 -12.53 0.83 4.46
N ARG A 144 -13.82 0.68 4.23
CA ARG A 144 -14.84 1.63 4.68
C ARG A 144 -15.56 1.17 5.94
N THR A 145 -15.92 -0.11 6.00
CA THR A 145 -16.72 -0.65 7.12
C THR A 145 -15.88 -1.23 8.23
N LYS A 146 -14.60 -1.47 7.98
CA LYS A 146 -13.64 -2.14 8.87
C LYS A 146 -13.92 -3.64 9.04
N ALA A 147 -14.87 -4.18 8.31
CA ALA A 147 -15.20 -5.59 8.43
C ALA A 147 -14.11 -6.46 7.81
N VAL A 148 -13.74 -7.53 8.49
CA VAL A 148 -12.87 -8.57 7.93
C VAL A 148 -13.71 -9.40 6.97
N ILE A 149 -13.16 -9.61 5.79
CA ILE A 149 -13.87 -10.28 4.69
C ILE A 149 -13.47 -11.75 4.59
#